data_e2ce155dc233d32d0f0f6d71cc8a31de
#
_entry.id   e2ce155dc233d32d0f0f6d71cc8a31de
#
_cell.length_a   1.000
_cell.length_b   1.000
_cell.length_c   1.000
_cell.angle_alpha   90.00
_cell.angle_beta   90.00
_cell.angle_gamma   90.00
#
_symmetry.space_group_name_H-M   'P 1'
#
loop_
_entity.id
_entity.type
_entity.pdbx_description
1 polymer ?
#
loop_
_entity_poly.entity_id
_entity_poly.type
_entity_poly.pdbx_seq_one_letter_code
_entity_poly.pdbx_strand_id
1 'polypeptide(L)'
;LLSRNAASSRAIPISKLIKLIEDRCATPIEWGKNIKGMQATEQLELPDLMKASEAWRELSKDACDTARRFDTLKVHKQIANRILEPFQLIKVVCTATEYDNFFHLRKHPDAQPEIHELAKVMWQALKDSNPIGLASDEWHVPYINREPNEHGLSYYIWEEQDNLEKQTVKTYLTKEQAIKISASCCAQVSYRILNTDIEKANDIFARLVESKPVHASPLEHQATPMSNITNSCNDCGSWERGVTHSDRTGALWSGNFKYWIQHRQLIQDHVCMSYRE
;
A
#
# COMPACT_ATOMS: atom_id res chain seq x y z
N LEU A 1 8.27 -11.39 1.33
CA LEU A 1 6.88 -11.05 0.95
C LEU A 1 6.56 -9.63 1.43
N LEU A 2 5.82 -8.85 0.62
CA LEU A 2 5.45 -7.48 0.92
C LEU A 2 3.97 -7.43 1.34
N SER A 3 3.65 -6.72 2.43
CA SER A 3 2.29 -6.29 2.72
C SER A 3 1.93 -5.13 1.82
N ARG A 4 0.77 -5.20 1.17
CA ARG A 4 0.38 -4.23 0.14
C ARG A 4 -1.11 -3.95 0.16
N ASN A 5 -1.46 -2.69 0.34
CA ASN A 5 -2.79 -2.17 0.04
C ASN A 5 -2.72 -1.22 -1.15
N ALA A 6 -3.58 -1.45 -2.13
CA ALA A 6 -3.64 -0.67 -3.36
C ALA A 6 -4.99 0.02 -3.51
N ALA A 7 -5.00 1.17 -4.17
CA ALA A 7 -6.25 1.79 -4.61
C ALA A 7 -7.03 0.82 -5.49
N SER A 8 -8.32 0.67 -5.20
CA SER A 8 -9.21 -0.23 -5.91
C SER A 8 -10.15 0.54 -6.84
N SER A 9 -10.17 0.15 -8.12
CA SER A 9 -11.12 0.67 -9.10
C SER A 9 -12.57 0.50 -8.63
N ARG A 10 -12.87 -0.57 -7.89
CA ARG A 10 -14.22 -0.83 -7.31
C ARG A 10 -14.67 0.21 -6.28
N ALA A 11 -13.73 0.91 -5.62
CA ALA A 11 -14.04 1.91 -4.60
C ALA A 11 -14.26 3.31 -5.20
N ILE A 12 -13.66 3.61 -6.35
CA ILE A 12 -13.65 4.94 -6.96
C ILE A 12 -14.95 5.14 -7.77
N PRO A 13 -15.67 6.29 -7.64
CA PRO A 13 -16.76 6.63 -8.53
C PRO A 13 -16.32 6.69 -9.99
N ILE A 14 -17.18 6.23 -10.92
CA ILE A 14 -16.87 6.14 -12.36
C ILE A 14 -16.41 7.49 -12.91
N SER A 15 -17.19 8.55 -12.67
CA SER A 15 -16.87 9.91 -13.12
C SER A 15 -15.53 10.43 -12.61
N LYS A 16 -15.18 10.07 -11.36
CA LYS A 16 -13.91 10.46 -10.75
C LYS A 16 -12.73 9.72 -11.39
N LEU A 17 -12.89 8.42 -11.69
CA LEU A 17 -11.83 7.63 -12.33
C LEU A 17 -11.61 8.10 -13.77
N ILE A 18 -12.68 8.37 -14.52
CA ILE A 18 -12.60 8.97 -15.86
C ILE A 18 -11.79 10.27 -15.81
N LYS A 19 -12.13 11.19 -14.91
CA LYS A 19 -11.40 12.45 -14.77
C LYS A 19 -9.91 12.23 -14.46
N LEU A 20 -9.55 11.28 -13.59
CA LEU A 20 -8.16 10.97 -13.28
C LEU A 20 -7.39 10.50 -14.51
N ILE A 21 -8.03 9.73 -15.39
CA ILE A 21 -7.43 9.23 -16.64
C ILE A 21 -7.30 10.37 -17.67
N GLU A 22 -8.31 11.21 -17.80
CA GLU A 22 -8.27 12.37 -18.69
C GLU A 22 -7.19 13.38 -18.28
N ASP A 23 -7.05 13.61 -16.97
CA ASP A 23 -6.00 14.48 -16.42
C ASP A 23 -4.59 13.85 -16.61
N ARG A 24 -4.47 12.53 -16.45
CA ARG A 24 -3.21 11.80 -16.56
C ARG A 24 -3.44 10.32 -16.90
N CYS A 25 -3.39 9.99 -18.17
CA CYS A 25 -3.45 8.61 -18.66
C CYS A 25 -2.14 7.86 -18.36
N ALA A 26 -2.24 6.67 -17.78
CA ALA A 26 -1.10 5.75 -17.70
C ALA A 26 -0.75 5.24 -19.10
N THR A 27 0.50 5.34 -19.47
CA THR A 27 1.03 4.86 -20.77
C THR A 27 2.19 3.92 -20.50
N PRO A 28 2.44 2.92 -21.37
CA PRO A 28 3.65 2.11 -21.30
C PRO A 28 4.91 2.98 -21.28
N ILE A 29 5.88 2.60 -20.47
CA ILE A 29 7.18 3.30 -20.38
C ILE A 29 8.04 2.99 -21.60
N GLU A 30 7.95 1.76 -22.09
CA GLU A 30 8.68 1.28 -23.26
C GLU A 30 7.72 0.69 -24.30
N TRP A 31 8.08 0.83 -25.58
CA TRP A 31 7.32 0.32 -26.71
C TRP A 31 8.16 -0.66 -27.52
N GLY A 32 8.25 -1.87 -27.00
CA GLY A 32 9.03 -2.93 -27.62
C GLY A 32 8.42 -3.48 -28.90
N LYS A 33 9.26 -3.90 -29.84
CA LYS A 33 8.83 -4.63 -31.04
C LYS A 33 8.30 -6.00 -30.67
N ASN A 34 7.30 -6.48 -31.41
CA ASN A 34 6.77 -7.83 -31.24
C ASN A 34 7.77 -8.86 -31.77
N ILE A 35 8.54 -9.45 -30.86
CA ILE A 35 9.52 -10.50 -31.15
C ILE A 35 9.19 -11.77 -30.35
N LYS A 36 9.81 -12.89 -30.70
CA LYS A 36 9.62 -14.15 -29.97
C LYS A 36 10.21 -14.04 -28.55
N GLY A 37 9.43 -14.40 -27.53
CA GLY A 37 9.83 -14.38 -26.13
C GLY A 37 8.91 -13.50 -25.29
N MET A 38 9.21 -13.41 -23.98
CA MET A 38 8.44 -12.58 -23.03
C MET A 38 8.96 -11.15 -22.91
N GLN A 39 10.15 -10.88 -23.45
CA GLN A 39 10.84 -9.59 -23.36
C GLN A 39 11.05 -9.05 -24.78
N ALA A 40 10.88 -7.75 -24.92
CA ALA A 40 11.21 -7.03 -26.13
C ALA A 40 12.62 -6.44 -25.98
N THR A 41 13.59 -6.97 -26.72
CA THR A 41 14.97 -6.46 -26.71
C THR A 41 15.17 -5.28 -27.64
N GLU A 42 14.22 -5.03 -28.54
CA GLU A 42 14.24 -3.92 -29.49
C GLU A 42 13.02 -3.03 -29.29
N GLN A 43 13.22 -1.72 -29.38
CA GLN A 43 12.15 -0.73 -29.30
C GLN A 43 11.62 -0.36 -30.68
N LEU A 44 10.36 0.13 -30.73
CA LEU A 44 9.80 0.69 -31.96
C LEU A 44 10.58 1.96 -32.37
N GLU A 45 10.75 2.11 -33.68
CA GLU A 45 11.31 3.34 -34.24
C GLU A 45 10.26 4.47 -34.26
N LEU A 46 10.72 5.72 -34.36
CA LEU A 46 9.91 6.93 -34.18
C LEU A 46 8.56 6.94 -34.90
N PRO A 47 8.40 6.59 -36.20
CA PRO A 47 7.10 6.65 -36.84
C PRO A 47 6.07 5.69 -36.23
N ASP A 48 6.50 4.46 -35.91
CA ASP A 48 5.61 3.43 -35.39
C ASP A 48 5.36 3.60 -33.88
N LEU A 49 6.35 4.09 -33.15
CA LEU A 49 6.21 4.52 -31.76
C LEU A 49 5.12 5.60 -31.62
N MET A 50 5.11 6.60 -32.48
CA MET A 50 4.09 7.66 -32.46
C MET A 50 2.70 7.10 -32.70
N LYS A 51 2.53 6.25 -33.75
CA LYS A 51 1.25 5.59 -34.06
C LYS A 51 0.75 4.73 -32.90
N ALA A 52 1.64 3.92 -32.30
CA ALA A 52 1.28 3.06 -31.17
C ALA A 52 0.87 3.87 -29.95
N SER A 53 1.59 4.95 -29.64
CA SER A 53 1.25 5.85 -28.54
C SER A 53 -0.06 6.61 -28.78
N GLU A 54 -0.34 7.00 -30.02
CA GLU A 54 -1.62 7.62 -30.39
C GLU A 54 -2.78 6.64 -30.26
N ALA A 55 -2.65 5.43 -30.80
CA ALA A 55 -3.66 4.39 -30.66
C ALA A 55 -3.97 4.05 -29.20
N TRP A 56 -2.96 4.06 -28.32
CA TRP A 56 -3.18 3.87 -26.88
C TRP A 56 -4.03 4.99 -26.27
N ARG A 57 -3.76 6.24 -26.65
CA ARG A 57 -4.54 7.40 -26.18
C ARG A 57 -5.96 7.41 -26.72
N GLU A 58 -6.15 7.02 -27.98
CA GLU A 58 -7.49 6.86 -28.58
C GLU A 58 -8.29 5.79 -27.83
N LEU A 59 -7.69 4.63 -27.58
CA LEU A 59 -8.32 3.56 -26.81
C LEU A 59 -8.69 4.01 -25.40
N SER A 60 -7.86 4.84 -24.76
CA SER A 60 -8.18 5.38 -23.44
C SER A 60 -9.41 6.29 -23.44
N LYS A 61 -9.59 7.10 -24.50
CA LYS A 61 -10.78 7.93 -24.71
C LYS A 61 -12.03 7.07 -24.95
N ASP A 62 -11.92 6.07 -25.82
CA ASP A 62 -13.03 5.13 -26.09
C ASP A 62 -13.45 4.37 -24.83
N ALA A 63 -12.49 3.98 -24.00
CA ALA A 63 -12.77 3.35 -22.70
C ALA A 63 -13.51 4.32 -21.76
N CYS A 64 -13.09 5.59 -21.70
CA CYS A 64 -13.78 6.62 -20.91
C CYS A 64 -15.20 6.85 -21.40
N ASP A 65 -15.43 6.93 -22.71
CA ASP A 65 -16.76 7.12 -23.30
C ASP A 65 -17.67 5.90 -23.06
N THR A 66 -17.09 4.70 -23.12
CA THR A 66 -17.81 3.47 -22.79
C THR A 66 -18.16 3.42 -21.29
N ALA A 67 -17.26 3.85 -20.41
CA ALA A 67 -17.53 3.93 -18.97
C ALA A 67 -18.64 4.95 -18.65
N ARG A 68 -18.73 6.08 -19.36
CA ARG A 68 -19.84 7.04 -19.26
C ARG A 68 -21.18 6.41 -19.68
N ARG A 69 -21.19 5.63 -20.77
CA ARG A 69 -22.38 4.88 -21.18
C ARG A 69 -22.82 3.87 -20.12
N PHE A 70 -21.86 3.16 -19.51
CA PHE A 70 -22.16 2.25 -18.39
C PHE A 70 -22.74 3.00 -17.18
N ASP A 71 -22.24 4.18 -16.86
CA ASP A 71 -22.76 5.01 -15.77
C ASP A 71 -24.20 5.46 -16.05
N THR A 72 -24.52 5.86 -17.28
CA THR A 72 -25.87 6.18 -17.73
C THR A 72 -26.82 4.98 -17.61
N LEU A 73 -26.36 3.80 -17.96
CA LEU A 73 -27.09 2.53 -17.83
C LEU A 73 -27.16 2.00 -16.40
N LYS A 74 -26.57 2.71 -15.42
CA LYS A 74 -26.49 2.31 -14.00
C LYS A 74 -25.74 1.00 -13.77
N VAL A 75 -24.79 0.67 -14.64
CA VAL A 75 -23.88 -0.46 -14.40
C VAL A 75 -23.04 -0.15 -13.18
N HIS A 76 -22.96 -1.09 -12.25
CA HIS A 76 -22.21 -0.88 -11.02
C HIS A 76 -20.71 -0.62 -11.30
N LYS A 77 -20.11 0.34 -10.59
CA LYS A 77 -18.70 0.75 -10.75
C LYS A 77 -17.70 -0.40 -10.69
N GLN A 78 -18.01 -1.46 -9.96
CA GLN A 78 -17.19 -2.70 -9.89
C GLN A 78 -17.00 -3.36 -11.28
N ILE A 79 -17.91 -3.15 -12.21
CA ILE A 79 -17.84 -3.65 -13.60
C ILE A 79 -17.38 -2.53 -14.52
N ALA A 80 -18.04 -1.38 -14.46
CA ALA A 80 -17.78 -0.25 -15.37
C ALA A 80 -16.30 0.23 -15.31
N ASN A 81 -15.69 0.24 -14.13
CA ASN A 81 -14.32 0.69 -13.98
C ASN A 81 -13.26 -0.30 -14.50
N ARG A 82 -13.60 -1.57 -14.76
CA ARG A 82 -12.62 -2.56 -15.23
C ARG A 82 -12.01 -2.21 -16.58
N ILE A 83 -12.78 -1.60 -17.47
CA ILE A 83 -12.28 -1.18 -18.78
C ILE A 83 -11.32 0.02 -18.70
N LEU A 84 -11.29 0.71 -17.57
CA LEU A 84 -10.44 1.85 -17.28
C LEU A 84 -9.10 1.47 -16.62
N GLU A 85 -8.99 0.24 -16.08
CA GLU A 85 -7.82 -0.20 -15.31
C GLU A 85 -6.47 -0.08 -16.05
N PRO A 86 -6.37 -0.37 -17.36
CA PRO A 86 -5.10 -0.22 -18.09
C PRO A 86 -4.59 1.22 -18.15
N PHE A 87 -5.44 2.21 -18.00
CA PHE A 87 -5.15 3.62 -18.20
C PHE A 87 -5.00 4.40 -16.88
N GLN A 88 -5.22 3.76 -15.74
CA GLN A 88 -5.18 4.43 -14.44
C GLN A 88 -3.80 4.32 -13.77
N LEU A 89 -3.44 5.37 -13.05
CA LEU A 89 -2.37 5.33 -12.05
C LEU A 89 -2.99 4.98 -10.69
N ILE A 90 -2.36 4.08 -9.95
CA ILE A 90 -2.84 3.65 -8.63
C ILE A 90 -1.87 4.06 -7.52
N LYS A 91 -2.42 4.38 -6.35
CA LYS A 91 -1.65 4.53 -5.13
C LYS A 91 -1.51 3.16 -4.45
N VAL A 92 -0.34 2.90 -3.92
CA VAL A 92 -0.04 1.69 -3.16
C VAL A 92 0.71 2.06 -1.90
N VAL A 93 0.25 1.55 -0.75
CA VAL A 93 1.09 1.47 0.45
C VAL A 93 1.72 0.08 0.49
N CYS A 94 3.03 0.05 0.72
CA CYS A 94 3.81 -1.17 0.76
C CYS A 94 4.71 -1.16 1.98
N THR A 95 4.66 -2.23 2.78
CA THR A 95 5.48 -2.39 3.99
C THR A 95 6.12 -3.77 4.01
N ALA A 96 7.39 -3.83 4.33
CA ALA A 96 8.13 -5.07 4.48
C ALA A 96 9.33 -4.87 5.41
N THR A 97 9.82 -5.96 5.96
CA THR A 97 11.09 -6.02 6.69
C THR A 97 12.24 -6.49 5.81
N GLU A 98 11.94 -7.11 4.67
CA GLU A 98 12.92 -7.69 3.75
C GLU A 98 12.62 -7.23 2.30
N TYR A 99 13.44 -6.31 1.77
CA TYR A 99 13.31 -5.79 0.40
C TYR A 99 14.35 -6.35 -0.58
N ASP A 100 15.42 -6.99 -0.12
CA ASP A 100 16.57 -7.36 -0.94
C ASP A 100 16.18 -8.23 -2.14
N ASN A 101 15.36 -9.27 -1.92
CA ASN A 101 14.92 -10.13 -3.00
C ASN A 101 13.99 -9.41 -4.00
N PHE A 102 13.17 -8.46 -3.53
CA PHE A 102 12.36 -7.63 -4.43
C PHE A 102 13.26 -6.80 -5.34
N PHE A 103 14.25 -6.10 -4.78
CA PHE A 103 15.16 -5.29 -5.59
C PHE A 103 16.03 -6.13 -6.50
N HIS A 104 16.53 -7.28 -6.02
CA HIS A 104 17.30 -8.21 -6.84
C HIS A 104 16.54 -8.65 -8.10
N LEU A 105 15.26 -9.00 -7.95
CA LEU A 105 14.44 -9.48 -9.05
C LEU A 105 13.87 -8.37 -9.92
N ARG A 106 13.52 -7.21 -9.37
CA ARG A 106 12.76 -6.18 -10.07
C ARG A 106 13.62 -5.04 -10.62
N LYS A 107 14.85 -4.87 -10.12
CA LYS A 107 15.87 -4.02 -10.76
C LYS A 107 16.66 -4.74 -11.84
N HIS A 108 16.41 -6.03 -12.05
CA HIS A 108 17.02 -6.77 -13.14
C HIS A 108 16.46 -6.27 -14.48
N PRO A 109 17.30 -6.14 -15.55
CA PRO A 109 16.86 -5.67 -16.86
C PRO A 109 15.72 -6.50 -17.47
N ASP A 110 15.64 -7.78 -17.12
CA ASP A 110 14.59 -8.68 -17.60
C ASP A 110 13.22 -8.49 -16.93
N ALA A 111 13.14 -7.62 -15.92
CA ALA A 111 11.86 -7.27 -15.32
C ALA A 111 11.03 -6.43 -16.29
N GLN A 112 9.70 -6.57 -16.21
CA GLN A 112 8.80 -5.70 -16.99
C GLN A 112 9.15 -4.23 -16.75
N PRO A 113 9.17 -3.37 -17.78
CA PRO A 113 9.68 -2.00 -17.68
C PRO A 113 9.06 -1.17 -16.54
N GLU A 114 7.76 -1.25 -16.33
CA GLU A 114 7.05 -0.48 -15.30
C GLU A 114 7.48 -0.89 -13.89
N ILE A 115 7.60 -2.20 -13.61
CA ILE A 115 8.04 -2.66 -12.29
C ILE A 115 9.55 -2.46 -12.10
N HIS A 116 10.34 -2.51 -13.18
CA HIS A 116 11.76 -2.21 -13.15
C HIS A 116 12.00 -0.75 -12.75
N GLU A 117 11.32 0.20 -13.39
CA GLU A 117 11.44 1.61 -13.05
C GLU A 117 10.92 1.91 -11.64
N LEU A 118 9.78 1.32 -11.25
CA LEU A 118 9.29 1.43 -9.88
C LEU A 118 10.33 0.95 -8.86
N ALA A 119 10.96 -0.20 -9.11
CA ALA A 119 11.97 -0.73 -8.20
C ALA A 119 13.22 0.16 -8.12
N LYS A 120 13.61 0.82 -9.20
CA LYS A 120 14.71 1.81 -9.19
C LYS A 120 14.38 3.01 -8.31
N VAL A 121 13.21 3.62 -8.50
CA VAL A 121 12.83 4.81 -7.72
C VAL A 121 12.59 4.46 -6.25
N MET A 122 12.04 3.28 -5.96
CA MET A 122 11.91 2.78 -4.58
C MET A 122 13.27 2.57 -3.93
N TRP A 123 14.22 1.96 -4.65
CA TRP A 123 15.58 1.78 -4.16
C TRP A 123 16.28 3.10 -3.87
N GLN A 124 16.14 4.08 -4.77
CA GLN A 124 16.70 5.41 -4.55
C GLN A 124 16.08 6.09 -3.34
N ALA A 125 14.75 6.07 -3.22
CA ALA A 125 14.06 6.63 -2.06
C ALA A 125 14.50 5.97 -0.73
N LEU A 126 14.74 4.65 -0.74
CA LEU A 126 15.26 3.95 0.44
C LEU A 126 16.67 4.42 0.81
N LYS A 127 17.54 4.60 -0.18
CA LYS A 127 18.92 5.11 0.05
C LYS A 127 18.95 6.53 0.59
N ASP A 128 18.05 7.37 0.09
CA ASP A 128 18.00 8.80 0.46
C ASP A 128 17.25 9.02 1.79
N SER A 129 16.61 7.97 2.32
CA SER A 129 15.89 8.04 3.59
C SER A 129 16.82 8.03 4.79
N ASN A 130 16.41 8.72 5.85
CA ASN A 130 17.04 8.62 7.16
C ASN A 130 16.15 7.78 8.07
N PRO A 131 16.44 6.47 8.25
CA PRO A 131 15.62 5.60 9.08
C PRO A 131 15.74 6.00 10.56
N ILE A 132 14.62 5.93 11.26
CA ILE A 132 14.57 6.12 12.72
C ILE A 132 14.57 4.73 13.35
N GLY A 133 15.53 4.48 14.27
CA GLY A 133 15.54 3.28 15.10
C GLY A 133 14.31 3.26 16.00
N LEU A 134 13.67 2.10 16.11
CA LEU A 134 12.54 1.88 17.02
C LEU A 134 12.95 0.89 18.10
N ALA A 135 12.62 1.20 19.35
CA ALA A 135 12.68 0.24 20.45
C ALA A 135 11.46 -0.71 20.39
N SER A 136 11.52 -1.81 21.14
CA SER A 136 10.34 -2.64 21.39
C SER A 136 9.25 -1.78 22.02
N ASP A 137 8.01 -1.97 21.61
CA ASP A 137 6.85 -1.16 22.00
C ASP A 137 6.73 0.23 21.33
N GLU A 138 7.71 0.67 20.54
CA GLU A 138 7.55 1.78 19.61
C GLU A 138 7.07 1.26 18.24
N TRP A 139 6.21 2.01 17.58
CA TRP A 139 5.50 1.51 16.39
C TRP A 139 5.88 2.22 15.11
N HIS A 140 6.15 1.43 14.09
CA HIS A 140 6.08 1.86 12.71
C HIS A 140 4.60 2.03 12.33
N VAL A 141 4.21 3.26 12.01
CA VAL A 141 2.84 3.65 11.69
C VAL A 141 2.84 4.50 10.42
N PRO A 142 2.61 3.93 9.24
CA PRO A 142 2.54 4.70 7.99
C PRO A 142 1.55 5.86 8.11
N TYR A 143 1.83 6.97 7.40
CA TYR A 143 1.05 8.22 7.39
C TYR A 143 1.08 9.04 8.68
N ILE A 144 1.69 8.57 9.75
CA ILE A 144 1.83 9.28 11.01
C ILE A 144 3.25 9.84 11.10
N ASN A 145 3.36 11.10 11.48
CA ASN A 145 4.64 11.72 11.78
C ASN A 145 5.13 11.30 13.16
N ARG A 146 6.43 11.31 13.34
CA ARG A 146 7.07 10.92 14.59
C ARG A 146 8.34 11.72 14.83
N GLU A 147 8.64 11.94 16.07
CA GLU A 147 9.86 12.62 16.53
C GLU A 147 10.35 12.04 17.86
N PRO A 148 11.66 11.97 18.08
CA PRO A 148 12.21 11.60 19.39
C PRO A 148 11.82 12.60 20.48
N ASN A 149 11.58 12.11 21.70
CA ASN A 149 11.42 12.90 22.89
C ASN A 149 12.21 12.28 24.06
N GLU A 150 12.14 12.89 25.24
CA GLU A 150 12.87 12.44 26.45
C GLU A 150 12.46 11.03 26.93
N HIS A 151 11.28 10.54 26.52
CA HIS A 151 10.69 9.27 26.93
C HIS A 151 10.59 8.23 25.80
N GLY A 152 11.21 8.50 24.63
CA GLY A 152 11.16 7.64 23.46
C GLY A 152 10.62 8.37 22.23
N LEU A 153 9.53 7.89 21.64
CA LEU A 153 8.99 8.36 20.37
C LEU A 153 7.60 8.99 20.54
N SER A 154 7.45 10.24 20.13
CA SER A 154 6.15 10.92 20.00
C SER A 154 5.56 10.75 18.62
N TYR A 155 4.25 10.55 18.53
CA TYR A 155 3.48 10.48 17.31
C TYR A 155 2.64 11.74 17.13
N TYR A 156 2.52 12.26 15.92
CA TYR A 156 1.70 13.44 15.66
C TYR A 156 1.17 13.49 14.24
N ILE A 157 0.12 14.27 14.03
CA ILE A 157 -0.42 14.68 12.73
C ILE A 157 -0.39 16.20 12.60
N TRP A 158 -0.48 16.67 11.36
CA TRP A 158 -0.73 18.07 11.08
C TRP A 158 -2.22 18.26 10.78
N GLU A 159 -2.87 19.13 11.54
CA GLU A 159 -4.28 19.46 11.35
C GLU A 159 -4.42 20.92 10.90
N GLU A 160 -5.24 21.16 9.87
CA GLU A 160 -5.64 22.52 9.51
C GLU A 160 -6.68 23.01 10.51
N GLN A 161 -6.41 24.12 11.19
CA GLN A 161 -7.42 24.77 12.00
C GLN A 161 -8.41 25.52 11.12
N ASP A 162 -9.69 25.40 11.43
CA ASP A 162 -10.78 26.10 10.75
C ASP A 162 -10.85 27.57 11.21
N ASN A 163 -9.74 28.29 11.00
CA ASN A 163 -9.61 29.72 11.24
C ASN A 163 -9.36 30.47 9.93
N LEU A 164 -9.55 31.79 9.93
CA LEU A 164 -9.37 32.66 8.76
C LEU A 164 -7.98 32.54 8.10
N GLU A 165 -6.97 32.13 8.86
CA GLU A 165 -5.57 32.02 8.43
C GLU A 165 -5.17 30.60 8.00
N LYS A 166 -6.05 29.59 8.13
CA LYS A 166 -5.78 28.17 7.81
C LYS A 166 -4.45 27.68 8.40
N GLN A 167 -4.20 28.02 9.66
CA GLN A 167 -2.98 27.60 10.34
C GLN A 167 -2.94 26.08 10.50
N THR A 168 -1.77 25.50 10.25
CA THR A 168 -1.54 24.07 10.47
C THR A 168 -0.94 23.89 11.86
N VAL A 169 -1.58 23.07 12.67
CA VAL A 169 -1.16 22.80 14.06
C VAL A 169 -0.72 21.35 14.19
N LYS A 170 0.32 21.16 14.99
CA LYS A 170 0.82 19.83 15.35
C LYS A 170 -0.03 19.26 16.49
N THR A 171 -0.76 18.18 16.22
CA THR A 171 -1.57 17.47 17.23
C THR A 171 -0.87 16.16 17.61
N TYR A 172 -0.48 16.04 18.88
CA TYR A 172 0.14 14.82 19.40
C TYR A 172 -0.89 13.74 19.67
N LEU A 173 -0.48 12.51 19.42
CA LEU A 173 -1.32 11.31 19.48
C LEU A 173 -0.79 10.35 20.54
N THR A 174 -1.69 9.63 21.19
CA THR A 174 -1.30 8.40 21.88
C THR A 174 -0.87 7.34 20.90
N LYS A 175 -0.10 6.36 21.34
CA LYS A 175 0.31 5.19 20.52
C LYS A 175 -0.90 4.49 19.89
N GLU A 176 -1.95 4.28 20.66
CA GLU A 176 -3.17 3.62 20.17
C GLU A 176 -3.88 4.44 19.08
N GLN A 177 -3.98 5.78 19.27
CA GLN A 177 -4.53 6.69 18.27
C GLN A 177 -3.70 6.64 16.97
N ALA A 178 -2.37 6.66 17.07
CA ALA A 178 -1.48 6.59 15.93
C ALA A 178 -1.66 5.30 15.13
N ILE A 179 -1.79 4.15 15.80
CA ILE A 179 -2.05 2.86 15.16
C ILE A 179 -3.40 2.86 14.43
N LYS A 180 -4.47 3.35 15.07
CA LYS A 180 -5.82 3.40 14.48
C LYS A 180 -5.89 4.33 13.28
N ILE A 181 -5.31 5.54 13.38
CA ILE A 181 -5.26 6.49 12.26
C ILE A 181 -4.45 5.89 11.11
N SER A 182 -3.28 5.30 11.40
CA SER A 182 -2.45 4.64 10.39
C SER A 182 -3.22 3.52 9.66
N ALA A 183 -3.90 2.64 10.38
CA ALA A 183 -4.70 1.56 9.79
C ALA A 183 -5.86 2.11 8.93
N SER A 184 -6.53 3.16 9.43
CA SER A 184 -7.56 3.88 8.70
C SER A 184 -7.02 4.47 7.38
N CYS A 185 -5.86 5.12 7.41
CA CYS A 185 -5.21 5.65 6.22
C CYS A 185 -4.82 4.54 5.23
N CYS A 186 -4.30 3.41 5.71
CA CYS A 186 -4.00 2.25 4.88
C CYS A 186 -5.26 1.66 4.22
N ALA A 187 -6.42 1.72 4.87
CA ALA A 187 -7.70 1.35 4.26
C ALA A 187 -8.18 2.36 3.22
N GLN A 188 -7.79 3.62 3.35
CA GLN A 188 -8.23 4.74 2.52
C GLN A 188 -7.34 5.00 1.29
N VAL A 189 -6.46 4.09 0.90
CA VAL A 189 -5.51 4.29 -0.23
C VAL A 189 -6.20 4.69 -1.54
N SER A 190 -7.48 4.29 -1.71
CA SER A 190 -8.31 4.69 -2.86
C SER A 190 -8.78 6.14 -2.84
N TYR A 191 -8.67 6.85 -1.71
CA TYR A 191 -9.11 8.22 -1.59
C TYR A 191 -8.01 9.21 -2.00
N ARG A 192 -8.43 10.34 -2.58
CA ARG A 192 -7.50 11.37 -3.02
C ARG A 192 -6.85 12.10 -1.85
N ILE A 193 -7.63 12.35 -0.80
CA ILE A 193 -7.24 12.98 0.46
C ILE A 193 -7.48 11.96 1.56
N LEU A 194 -6.44 11.66 2.30
CA LEU A 194 -6.54 10.81 3.49
C LEU A 194 -7.15 11.63 4.62
N ASN A 195 -8.11 11.05 5.30
CA ASN A 195 -8.67 11.65 6.49
C ASN A 195 -7.94 11.10 7.71
N THR A 196 -7.23 11.97 8.43
CA THR A 196 -6.48 11.67 9.66
C THR A 196 -7.26 12.02 10.93
N ASP A 197 -8.50 12.50 10.80
CA ASP A 197 -9.38 12.78 11.93
C ASP A 197 -9.59 11.52 12.78
N ILE A 198 -9.49 11.71 14.11
CA ILE A 198 -9.47 10.61 15.07
C ILE A 198 -10.83 9.91 15.19
N GLU A 199 -11.94 10.65 15.11
CA GLU A 199 -13.29 10.07 15.20
C GLU A 199 -13.54 9.20 13.97
N LYS A 200 -13.21 9.74 12.80
CA LYS A 200 -13.30 9.00 11.54
C LYS A 200 -12.39 7.78 11.51
N ALA A 201 -11.18 7.89 12.05
CA ALA A 201 -10.25 6.78 12.15
C ALA A 201 -10.78 5.67 13.07
N ASN A 202 -11.37 6.04 14.21
CA ASN A 202 -12.00 5.08 15.10
C ASN A 202 -13.16 4.33 14.42
N ASP A 203 -14.03 5.04 13.71
CA ASP A 203 -15.14 4.44 12.95
C ASP A 203 -14.65 3.45 11.88
N ILE A 204 -13.62 3.84 11.11
CA ILE A 204 -13.06 2.97 10.08
C ILE A 204 -12.39 1.76 10.73
N PHE A 205 -11.59 1.97 11.78
CA PHE A 205 -10.91 0.90 12.49
C PHE A 205 -11.92 -0.11 13.08
N ALA A 206 -12.97 0.36 13.73
CA ALA A 206 -14.04 -0.49 14.26
C ALA A 206 -14.65 -1.36 13.15
N ARG A 207 -14.97 -0.77 11.99
CA ARG A 207 -15.49 -1.53 10.84
C ARG A 207 -14.51 -2.57 10.30
N LEU A 208 -13.20 -2.30 10.36
CA LEU A 208 -12.19 -3.26 9.91
C LEU A 208 -12.13 -4.49 10.83
N VAL A 209 -12.17 -4.30 12.15
CA VAL A 209 -12.00 -5.36 13.14
C VAL A 209 -13.29 -6.06 13.53
N GLU A 210 -14.43 -5.36 13.48
CA GLU A 210 -15.75 -5.91 13.82
C GLU A 210 -16.44 -6.60 12.64
N SER A 211 -15.98 -6.37 11.42
CA SER A 211 -16.49 -7.06 10.23
C SER A 211 -16.23 -8.58 10.33
N LYS A 212 -17.15 -9.37 9.76
CA LYS A 212 -16.96 -10.82 9.64
C LYS A 212 -17.09 -11.23 8.18
N PRO A 213 -16.00 -11.69 7.57
CA PRO A 213 -14.62 -11.83 8.11
C PRO A 213 -13.96 -10.46 8.39
N VAL A 214 -12.98 -10.45 9.30
CA VAL A 214 -12.18 -9.26 9.61
C VAL A 214 -11.44 -8.75 8.37
N HIS A 215 -11.50 -7.45 8.11
CA HIS A 215 -10.78 -6.81 7.02
C HIS A 215 -9.34 -6.50 7.45
N ALA A 216 -8.49 -7.52 7.50
CA ALA A 216 -7.20 -7.48 8.16
C ALA A 216 -6.07 -6.82 7.33
N SER A 217 -6.21 -6.64 6.01
CA SER A 217 -5.10 -6.13 5.18
C SER A 217 -4.59 -4.73 5.55
N PRO A 218 -5.42 -3.75 5.98
CA PRO A 218 -4.90 -2.46 6.44
C PRO A 218 -4.08 -2.54 7.72
N LEU A 219 -4.28 -3.60 8.50
CA LEU A 219 -3.59 -3.87 9.77
C LEU A 219 -2.23 -4.55 9.57
N GLU A 220 -1.83 -4.84 8.34
CA GLU A 220 -0.53 -5.43 8.01
C GLU A 220 0.61 -4.41 7.92
N HIS A 221 0.31 -3.12 7.99
CA HIS A 221 1.27 -2.06 7.77
C HIS A 221 1.85 -1.46 9.05
N GLN A 222 1.21 -1.68 10.20
CA GLN A 222 1.70 -1.24 11.50
C GLN A 222 2.48 -2.37 12.14
N ALA A 223 3.64 -2.05 12.72
CA ALA A 223 4.49 -3.04 13.35
C ALA A 223 5.37 -2.44 14.45
N THR A 224 5.80 -3.27 15.38
CA THR A 224 6.77 -2.94 16.42
C THR A 224 7.91 -3.97 16.44
N PRO A 225 9.16 -3.61 16.77
CA PRO A 225 10.22 -4.59 16.93
C PRO A 225 9.86 -5.63 17.99
N MET A 226 10.23 -6.89 17.78
CA MET A 226 10.12 -7.92 18.80
C MET A 226 11.02 -7.59 20.00
N SER A 227 10.50 -7.80 21.20
CA SER A 227 11.25 -7.55 22.44
C SER A 227 12.34 -8.60 22.68
N ASN A 228 12.14 -9.80 22.16
CA ASN A 228 13.09 -10.92 22.30
C ASN A 228 13.24 -11.67 20.97
N ILE A 229 14.41 -11.51 20.35
CA ILE A 229 14.78 -12.15 19.08
C ILE A 229 15.68 -13.40 19.27
N THR A 230 16.06 -13.71 20.51
CA THR A 230 17.03 -14.78 20.83
C THR A 230 16.37 -16.11 21.19
N ASN A 231 15.06 -16.16 21.34
CA ASN A 231 14.36 -17.42 21.62
C ASN A 231 14.37 -18.33 20.39
N SER A 232 15.19 -19.36 20.48
CA SER A 232 15.34 -20.38 19.44
C SER A 232 14.00 -21.13 19.22
N CYS A 233 13.88 -21.69 18.02
CA CYS A 233 12.70 -22.40 17.50
C CYS A 233 12.19 -23.58 18.36
N ASN A 234 12.85 -23.95 19.45
CA ASN A 234 12.56 -25.16 20.20
C ASN A 234 11.49 -24.97 21.30
N ASP A 235 11.11 -23.73 21.62
CA ASP A 235 10.13 -23.44 22.66
C ASP A 235 9.11 -22.40 22.17
N CYS A 236 8.18 -22.86 21.33
CA CYS A 236 7.09 -22.02 20.82
C CYS A 236 6.12 -21.54 21.92
N GLY A 237 6.17 -22.13 23.10
CA GLY A 237 5.37 -21.69 24.26
C GLY A 237 5.89 -20.38 24.89
N SER A 238 7.12 -19.99 24.60
CA SER A 238 7.75 -18.76 25.12
C SER A 238 7.77 -17.59 24.11
N TRP A 239 7.18 -17.77 22.93
CA TRP A 239 7.18 -16.71 21.93
C TRP A 239 6.34 -15.52 22.35
N GLU A 240 6.81 -14.33 22.03
CA GLU A 240 6.07 -13.09 22.20
C GLU A 240 4.73 -13.15 21.45
N ARG A 241 3.70 -12.55 22.02
CA ARG A 241 2.38 -12.48 21.37
C ARG A 241 2.49 -11.83 19.99
N GLY A 242 1.95 -12.50 18.99
CA GLY A 242 2.00 -12.05 17.58
C GLY A 242 3.08 -12.72 16.76
N VAL A 243 4.06 -13.41 17.36
CA VAL A 243 4.97 -14.30 16.62
C VAL A 243 4.18 -15.48 16.07
N THR A 244 4.34 -15.77 14.77
CA THR A 244 3.56 -16.82 14.08
C THR A 244 4.38 -18.04 13.74
N HIS A 245 5.66 -17.89 13.46
CA HIS A 245 6.55 -19.00 13.10
C HIS A 245 8.03 -18.61 13.21
N SER A 246 8.88 -19.60 13.14
CA SER A 246 10.31 -19.47 12.93
C SER A 246 10.67 -20.08 11.58
N ASP A 247 11.60 -19.48 10.86
CA ASP A 247 12.13 -20.05 9.63
C ASP A 247 13.24 -21.07 9.92
N ARG A 248 13.72 -21.73 8.87
CA ARG A 248 14.80 -22.74 8.98
C ARG A 248 16.15 -22.21 9.49
N THR A 249 16.31 -20.89 9.55
CA THR A 249 17.51 -20.23 10.12
C THR A 249 17.34 -19.88 11.59
N GLY A 250 16.17 -20.13 12.17
CA GLY A 250 15.82 -19.76 13.54
C GLY A 250 15.29 -18.33 13.68
N ALA A 251 15.15 -17.58 12.59
CA ALA A 251 14.60 -16.22 12.63
C ALA A 251 13.11 -16.24 12.93
N LEU A 252 12.67 -15.37 13.83
CA LEU A 252 11.27 -15.25 14.23
C LEU A 252 10.50 -14.30 13.29
N TRP A 253 9.27 -14.69 12.98
CA TRP A 253 8.37 -13.98 12.06
C TRP A 253 7.00 -13.74 12.68
N SER A 254 6.42 -12.61 12.34
CA SER A 254 5.03 -12.29 12.61
C SER A 254 4.32 -12.03 11.27
N GLY A 255 3.54 -13.01 10.81
CA GLY A 255 3.04 -13.00 9.44
C GLY A 255 4.19 -13.04 8.43
N ASN A 256 4.36 -11.97 7.67
CA ASN A 256 5.44 -11.82 6.70
C ASN A 256 6.54 -10.82 7.15
N PHE A 257 6.58 -10.46 8.43
CA PHE A 257 7.58 -9.55 9.00
C PHE A 257 8.58 -10.31 9.88
N LYS A 258 9.85 -10.16 9.56
CA LYS A 258 10.97 -10.77 10.27
C LYS A 258 11.41 -9.86 11.42
N TYR A 259 11.44 -10.40 12.62
CA TYR A 259 11.85 -9.71 13.86
C TYR A 259 10.96 -8.51 14.25
N TRP A 260 9.77 -8.41 13.67
CA TRP A 260 8.81 -7.37 13.98
C TRP A 260 7.43 -7.99 14.22
N ILE A 261 6.70 -7.54 15.22
CA ILE A 261 5.31 -7.92 15.47
C ILE A 261 4.42 -7.09 14.56
N GLN A 262 3.75 -7.75 13.63
CA GLN A 262 2.76 -7.13 12.74
C GLN A 262 1.44 -6.95 13.48
N HIS A 263 0.85 -5.76 13.44
CA HIS A 263 -0.38 -5.43 14.17
C HIS A 263 -1.54 -6.39 13.86
N ARG A 264 -1.66 -6.83 12.61
CA ARG A 264 -2.65 -7.84 12.21
C ARG A 264 -2.63 -9.09 13.11
N GLN A 265 -1.44 -9.55 13.49
CA GLN A 265 -1.28 -10.78 14.28
C GLN A 265 -1.72 -10.64 15.75
N LEU A 266 -2.00 -9.39 16.18
CA LEU A 266 -2.55 -9.09 17.50
C LEU A 266 -4.08 -8.98 17.51
N ILE A 267 -4.71 -8.96 16.33
CA ILE A 267 -6.16 -8.84 16.18
C ILE A 267 -6.81 -10.22 16.26
N GLN A 268 -7.82 -10.34 17.07
CA GLN A 268 -8.60 -11.58 17.18
C GLN A 268 -9.35 -11.85 15.87
N ASP A 269 -9.51 -13.12 15.51
CA ASP A 269 -10.27 -13.58 14.34
C ASP A 269 -9.78 -13.04 12.99
N HIS A 270 -8.53 -12.54 12.93
CA HIS A 270 -7.92 -12.02 11.70
C HIS A 270 -7.67 -13.09 10.62
N VAL A 271 -7.79 -14.36 10.98
CA VAL A 271 -7.62 -15.52 10.09
C VAL A 271 -8.60 -16.62 10.49
N CYS A 272 -9.16 -17.30 9.49
CA CYS A 272 -9.96 -18.49 9.72
C CYS A 272 -9.03 -19.72 9.81
N MET A 273 -8.97 -20.35 10.97
CA MET A 273 -8.15 -21.55 11.21
C MET A 273 -8.81 -22.84 10.70
N SER A 274 -10.14 -22.86 10.56
CA SER A 274 -10.89 -24.01 10.02
C SER A 274 -12.14 -23.50 9.31
N TYR A 275 -12.16 -23.61 7.98
CA TYR A 275 -13.36 -23.30 7.20
C TYR A 275 -14.28 -24.52 7.20
N ARG A 276 -15.52 -24.31 7.61
CA ARG A 276 -16.62 -25.29 7.48
C ARG A 276 -17.80 -24.56 6.85
N GLU A 277 -18.38 -25.15 5.81
CA GLU A 277 -19.65 -24.70 5.21
C GLU A 277 -20.82 -25.02 6.12
#